data_b1b6c79dcf784cf52055891505c6481d
#
_entry.id   b1b6c79dcf784cf52055891505c6481d
#
_cell.length_a   1.000
_cell.length_b   1.000
_cell.length_c   1.000
_cell.angle_alpha   90.00
_cell.angle_beta   90.00
_cell.angle_gamma   90.00
#
_symmetry.space_group_name_H-M   'P 1'
#
loop_
_entity.id
_entity.type
_entity.pdbx_description
1 polymer ?
#
loop_
_entity_poly.entity_id
_entity_poly.type
_entity_poly.pdbx_seq_one_letter_code
_entity_poly.pdbx_strand_id
1 'polypeptide(L)'
;SGISTPAFDRIAREGMFFRNAIAGSPGCSPSRASLLTGRYPWQNQQAGTHASSFPAALPVYPELLQQAGYHIGYTGKPWGPGNWKISGRQQNPAGPAVAGHVAAPPGKAISNKDYAKNFETFLSACQPDQPFCFWFGAHEPHRAFEPGMRVLPSLRFCPCNREDQVLHHHPPQR
;
A
#
# COMPACT_ATOMS: atom_id res chain seq x y z
N SER A 1 20.19 -11.18 7.75
CA SER A 1 19.74 -9.81 7.42
C SER A 1 19.16 -9.16 8.65
N GLY A 2 19.71 -8.01 9.07
CA GLY A 2 19.39 -7.39 10.35
C GLY A 2 18.15 -6.49 10.36
N ILE A 3 17.13 -6.76 9.52
CA ILE A 3 15.89 -5.97 9.49
C ILE A 3 14.83 -6.73 10.27
N SER A 4 14.28 -6.09 11.30
CA SER A 4 13.14 -6.59 12.06
C SER A 4 11.84 -6.03 11.45
N THR A 5 10.86 -6.92 11.21
CA THR A 5 9.57 -6.57 10.60
C THR A 5 8.39 -7.08 11.45
N PRO A 6 8.28 -6.65 12.73
CA PRO A 6 7.34 -7.28 13.68
C PRO A 6 5.88 -7.22 13.23
N ALA A 7 5.46 -6.13 12.57
CA ALA A 7 4.10 -6.01 12.07
C ALA A 7 3.82 -6.99 10.90
N PHE A 8 4.74 -7.11 9.94
CA PHE A 8 4.63 -8.08 8.85
C PHE A 8 4.70 -9.53 9.36
N ASP A 9 5.58 -9.79 10.32
CA ASP A 9 5.73 -11.11 10.93
C ASP A 9 4.44 -11.51 11.67
N ARG A 10 3.80 -10.57 12.34
CA ARG A 10 2.51 -10.79 12.99
C ARG A 10 1.43 -11.13 11.96
N ILE A 11 1.27 -10.32 10.90
CA ILE A 11 0.30 -10.58 9.83
C ILE A 11 0.55 -11.93 9.16
N ALA A 12 1.81 -12.31 8.95
CA ALA A 12 2.17 -13.61 8.37
C ALA A 12 1.80 -14.79 9.27
N ARG A 13 1.84 -14.62 10.60
CA ARG A 13 1.43 -15.66 11.56
C ARG A 13 -0.08 -15.78 11.72
N GLU A 14 -0.77 -14.64 11.76
CA GLU A 14 -2.22 -14.57 12.04
C GLU A 14 -3.07 -14.71 10.78
N GLY A 15 -2.49 -14.50 9.61
CA GLY A 15 -3.15 -14.54 8.31
C GLY A 15 -2.60 -15.61 7.37
N MET A 16 -2.70 -15.35 6.08
CA MET A 16 -2.18 -16.23 5.03
C MET A 16 -0.91 -15.65 4.41
N PHE A 17 0.18 -16.39 4.45
CA PHE A 17 1.45 -16.00 3.85
C PHE A 17 1.64 -16.63 2.48
N PHE A 18 1.61 -15.83 1.43
CA PHE A 18 1.81 -16.25 0.04
C PHE A 18 3.31 -16.23 -0.31
N ARG A 19 3.95 -17.39 -0.38
CA ARG A 19 5.38 -17.50 -0.73
C ARG A 19 5.68 -17.14 -2.18
N ASN A 20 4.72 -17.34 -3.07
CA ASN A 20 4.85 -17.13 -4.51
C ASN A 20 3.95 -15.99 -5.01
N ALA A 21 3.93 -14.86 -4.30
CA ALA A 21 3.24 -13.67 -4.76
C ALA A 21 4.08 -12.97 -5.84
N ILE A 22 3.63 -13.02 -7.09
CA ILE A 22 4.35 -12.49 -8.26
C ILE A 22 3.62 -11.24 -8.76
N ALA A 23 4.35 -10.13 -8.89
CA ALA A 23 3.82 -8.91 -9.50
C ALA A 23 3.62 -9.13 -11.01
N GLY A 24 2.46 -8.76 -11.54
CA GLY A 24 2.15 -8.89 -12.97
C GLY A 24 3.02 -8.03 -13.88
N SER A 25 3.68 -7.01 -13.32
CA SER A 25 4.63 -6.13 -14.00
C SER A 25 5.62 -5.56 -12.99
N PRO A 26 6.90 -5.35 -13.36
CA PRO A 26 7.87 -4.67 -12.49
C PRO A 26 7.65 -3.15 -12.37
N GLY A 27 6.80 -2.57 -13.22
CA GLY A 27 6.46 -1.14 -13.19
C GLY A 27 5.36 -0.81 -12.18
N CYS A 28 5.47 0.36 -11.49
CA CYS A 28 4.51 0.75 -10.44
C CYS A 28 3.07 0.93 -10.95
N SER A 29 2.82 1.68 -12.04
CA SER A 29 1.46 1.88 -12.55
C SER A 29 0.81 0.59 -13.06
N PRO A 30 1.45 -0.21 -13.93
CA PRO A 30 0.83 -1.43 -14.45
C PRO A 30 0.65 -2.50 -13.37
N SER A 31 1.58 -2.63 -12.42
CA SER A 31 1.42 -3.54 -11.28
C SER A 31 0.22 -3.14 -10.41
N ARG A 32 0.09 -1.85 -10.12
CA ARG A 32 -1.03 -1.32 -9.33
C ARG A 32 -2.35 -1.43 -10.07
N ALA A 33 -2.36 -1.26 -11.39
CA ALA A 33 -3.55 -1.50 -12.21
C ALA A 33 -4.00 -2.96 -12.11
N SER A 34 -3.07 -3.90 -12.19
CA SER A 34 -3.37 -5.33 -12.05
C SER A 34 -3.97 -5.67 -10.68
N LEU A 35 -3.42 -5.10 -9.60
CA LEU A 35 -3.97 -5.27 -8.25
C LEU A 35 -5.39 -4.71 -8.15
N LEU A 36 -5.63 -3.52 -8.68
CA LEU A 36 -6.92 -2.82 -8.59
C LEU A 36 -8.02 -3.47 -9.41
N THR A 37 -7.67 -4.04 -10.56
CA THR A 37 -8.65 -4.63 -11.50
C THR A 37 -8.78 -6.15 -11.38
N GLY A 38 -7.81 -6.83 -10.73
CA GLY A 38 -7.70 -8.29 -10.74
C GLY A 38 -7.33 -8.86 -12.11
N ARG A 39 -6.78 -8.05 -13.03
CA ARG A 39 -6.47 -8.41 -14.42
C ARG A 39 -4.97 -8.39 -14.68
N TYR A 40 -4.55 -9.15 -15.67
CA TYR A 40 -3.17 -9.04 -16.16
C TYR A 40 -2.92 -7.70 -16.86
N PRO A 41 -1.65 -7.20 -16.92
CA PRO A 41 -1.34 -5.89 -17.52
C PRO A 41 -1.89 -5.71 -18.93
N TRP A 42 -1.79 -6.72 -19.78
CA TRP A 42 -2.29 -6.68 -21.18
C TRP A 42 -3.82 -6.58 -21.30
N GLN A 43 -4.56 -6.90 -20.24
CA GLN A 43 -6.03 -6.75 -20.18
C GLN A 43 -6.47 -5.37 -19.67
N ASN A 44 -5.53 -4.57 -19.18
CA ASN A 44 -5.80 -3.26 -18.59
C ASN A 44 -5.65 -2.09 -19.56
N GLN A 45 -5.61 -2.38 -20.88
CA GLN A 45 -5.46 -1.35 -21.91
C GLN A 45 -4.28 -0.40 -21.58
N GLN A 46 -4.48 0.92 -21.65
CA GLN A 46 -3.44 1.90 -21.33
C GLN A 46 -2.94 1.79 -19.89
N ALA A 47 -3.79 1.41 -18.94
CA ALA A 47 -3.38 1.23 -17.55
C ALA A 47 -2.37 0.08 -17.34
N GLY A 48 -2.23 -0.81 -18.32
CA GLY A 48 -1.21 -1.86 -18.37
C GLY A 48 0.20 -1.35 -18.70
N THR A 49 0.38 -0.04 -18.95
CA THR A 49 1.66 0.59 -19.26
C THR A 49 2.03 1.65 -18.20
N HIS A 50 3.33 2.02 -18.17
CA HIS A 50 3.82 2.99 -17.18
C HIS A 50 3.43 4.43 -17.54
N ALA A 51 3.03 5.20 -16.53
CA ALA A 51 2.72 6.63 -16.61
C ALA A 51 1.66 7.01 -17.68
N SER A 52 0.73 6.13 -17.94
CA SER A 52 -0.33 6.29 -18.94
C SER A 52 -1.64 6.82 -18.33
N SER A 53 -2.77 6.51 -18.97
CA SER A 53 -4.12 6.78 -18.43
C SER A 53 -4.74 5.52 -17.82
N PHE A 54 -5.77 5.71 -17.00
CA PHE A 54 -6.56 4.60 -16.45
C PHE A 54 -7.98 4.68 -17.02
N PRO A 55 -8.37 3.82 -17.98
CA PRO A 55 -9.68 3.86 -18.61
C PRO A 55 -10.84 3.83 -17.59
N ALA A 56 -11.84 4.71 -17.79
CA ALA A 56 -12.98 4.80 -16.87
C ALA A 56 -13.83 3.52 -16.87
N ALA A 57 -13.87 2.81 -17.98
CA ALA A 57 -14.64 1.57 -18.13
C ALA A 57 -14.02 0.35 -17.40
N LEU A 58 -12.77 0.44 -16.92
CA LEU A 58 -12.16 -0.64 -16.15
C LEU A 58 -12.69 -0.62 -14.72
N PRO A 59 -13.43 -1.65 -14.28
CA PRO A 59 -13.86 -1.75 -12.89
C PRO A 59 -12.65 -1.95 -11.98
N VAL A 60 -12.68 -1.35 -10.81
CA VAL A 60 -11.68 -1.51 -9.76
C VAL A 60 -12.35 -1.90 -8.45
N TYR A 61 -11.70 -2.79 -7.69
CA TYR A 61 -12.31 -3.32 -6.48
C TYR A 61 -12.67 -2.25 -5.44
N PRO A 62 -11.92 -1.12 -5.26
CA PRO A 62 -12.34 -0.11 -4.29
C PRO A 62 -13.68 0.55 -4.65
N GLU A 63 -13.95 0.79 -5.94
CA GLU A 63 -15.24 1.35 -6.37
C GLU A 63 -16.39 0.34 -6.17
N LEU A 64 -16.15 -0.94 -6.42
CA LEU A 64 -17.13 -2.00 -6.16
C LEU A 64 -17.44 -2.13 -4.67
N LEU A 65 -16.42 -2.05 -3.81
CA LEU A 65 -16.59 -2.05 -2.36
C LEU A 65 -17.33 -0.80 -1.88
N GLN A 66 -17.02 0.38 -2.46
CA GLN A 66 -17.73 1.61 -2.15
C GLN A 66 -19.23 1.50 -2.47
N GLN A 67 -19.56 0.92 -3.62
CA GLN A 67 -20.96 0.64 -4.01
C GLN A 67 -21.65 -0.35 -3.05
N ALA A 68 -20.88 -1.26 -2.45
CA ALA A 68 -21.34 -2.20 -1.43
C ALA A 68 -21.38 -1.59 0.00
N GLY A 69 -21.20 -0.28 0.16
CA GLY A 69 -21.30 0.43 1.43
C GLY A 69 -20.01 0.50 2.24
N TYR A 70 -18.89 0.05 1.72
CA TYR A 70 -17.60 0.18 2.40
C TYR A 70 -17.11 1.63 2.43
N HIS A 71 -16.52 2.02 3.54
CA HIS A 71 -15.69 3.22 3.61
C HIS A 71 -14.37 2.96 2.91
N ILE A 72 -14.02 3.74 1.89
CA ILE A 72 -12.79 3.52 1.12
C ILE A 72 -11.87 4.73 1.18
N GLY A 73 -10.57 4.51 1.04
CA GLY A 73 -9.59 5.58 0.94
C GLY A 73 -8.16 5.06 0.79
N TYR A 74 -7.23 5.98 0.56
CA TYR A 74 -5.82 5.62 0.49
C TYR A 74 -4.91 6.65 1.13
N THR A 75 -3.73 6.21 1.55
CA THR A 75 -2.60 7.09 1.89
C THR A 75 -1.34 6.71 1.14
N GLY A 76 -0.46 7.69 0.93
CA GLY A 76 0.81 7.50 0.25
C GLY A 76 0.65 7.43 -1.27
N LYS A 77 1.10 6.35 -1.87
CA LYS A 77 1.12 6.14 -3.32
C LYS A 77 -0.09 5.32 -3.79
N PRO A 78 -1.08 5.96 -4.46
CA PRO A 78 -2.24 5.28 -5.05
C PRO A 78 -1.88 4.63 -6.39
N TRP A 79 -2.84 4.50 -7.32
CA TRP A 79 -2.49 4.22 -8.71
C TRP A 79 -1.71 5.41 -9.30
N GLY A 80 -0.55 5.10 -9.84
CA GLY A 80 0.36 6.07 -10.47
C GLY A 80 1.79 5.52 -10.58
N PRO A 81 2.66 6.26 -11.29
CA PRO A 81 2.41 7.51 -12.01
C PRO A 81 1.46 7.32 -13.21
N GLY A 82 0.77 8.40 -13.57
CA GLY A 82 -0.16 8.44 -14.70
C GLY A 82 -1.27 9.46 -14.48
N ASN A 83 -2.10 9.64 -15.49
CA ASN A 83 -3.21 10.59 -15.45
C ASN A 83 -4.56 9.87 -15.60
N TRP A 84 -5.18 9.54 -14.49
CA TRP A 84 -6.51 8.91 -14.47
C TRP A 84 -7.65 9.89 -14.82
N LYS A 85 -7.42 11.21 -14.65
CA LYS A 85 -8.46 12.22 -14.87
C LYS A 85 -8.85 12.38 -16.33
N ILE A 86 -7.91 12.20 -17.27
CA ILE A 86 -8.18 12.35 -18.71
C ILE A 86 -9.17 11.32 -19.24
N SER A 87 -9.40 10.24 -18.55
CA SER A 87 -10.41 9.23 -18.91
C SER A 87 -11.78 9.48 -18.29
N GLY A 88 -11.99 10.61 -17.62
CA GLY A 88 -13.28 10.99 -17.03
C GLY A 88 -13.55 10.42 -15.63
N ARG A 89 -12.60 9.72 -15.01
CA ARG A 89 -12.75 9.26 -13.62
C ARG A 89 -12.84 10.44 -12.67
N GLN A 90 -13.71 10.32 -11.67
CA GLN A 90 -13.93 11.36 -10.67
C GLN A 90 -12.96 11.24 -9.47
N GLN A 91 -12.36 10.06 -9.28
CA GLN A 91 -11.39 9.80 -8.22
C GLN A 91 -10.27 8.88 -8.73
N ASN A 92 -9.18 8.81 -7.96
CA ASN A 92 -8.12 7.85 -8.25
C ASN A 92 -8.69 6.41 -8.15
N PRO A 93 -8.26 5.47 -9.01
CA PRO A 93 -8.69 4.07 -8.93
C PRO A 93 -8.54 3.41 -7.55
N ALA A 94 -7.61 3.89 -6.72
CA ALA A 94 -7.44 3.42 -5.34
C ALA A 94 -8.43 4.05 -4.33
N GLY A 95 -9.29 4.98 -4.76
CA GLY A 95 -10.27 5.69 -3.95
C GLY A 95 -9.88 7.14 -3.64
N PRO A 96 -10.57 7.78 -2.66
CA PRO A 96 -10.26 9.12 -2.19
C PRO A 96 -8.93 9.17 -1.42
N ALA A 97 -8.21 10.27 -1.54
CA ALA A 97 -6.99 10.50 -0.79
C ALA A 97 -7.29 10.85 0.67
N VAL A 98 -6.67 10.15 1.60
CA VAL A 98 -6.55 10.56 2.99
C VAL A 98 -5.12 11.05 3.20
N ALA A 99 -4.97 12.36 3.12
CA ALA A 99 -3.68 13.03 3.16
C ALA A 99 -3.79 14.32 3.98
N GLY A 100 -2.66 14.84 4.42
CA GLY A 100 -2.59 16.10 5.18
C GLY A 100 -1.71 15.97 6.41
N HIS A 101 -1.59 14.79 6.99
CA HIS A 101 -0.67 14.60 8.10
C HIS A 101 0.75 14.30 7.58
N VAL A 102 1.68 15.09 8.08
CA VAL A 102 3.11 14.97 7.80
C VAL A 102 3.87 14.88 9.11
N ALA A 103 4.96 14.14 9.11
CA ALA A 103 5.90 14.04 10.22
C ALA A 103 7.31 14.37 9.73
N ALA A 104 8.20 14.73 10.64
CA ALA A 104 9.60 14.89 10.30
C ALA A 104 10.16 13.54 9.85
N PRO A 105 10.67 13.42 8.60
CA PRO A 105 11.20 12.14 8.15
C PRO A 105 12.50 11.82 8.91
N PRO A 106 12.74 10.54 9.24
CA PRO A 106 13.97 10.13 9.95
C PRO A 106 15.23 10.25 9.08
N GLY A 107 15.08 10.60 7.82
CA GLY A 107 16.19 10.81 6.89
C GLY A 107 15.72 11.38 5.56
N LYS A 108 16.67 11.92 4.77
CA LYS A 108 16.40 12.63 3.50
C LYS A 108 15.68 11.79 2.43
N ALA A 109 15.78 10.47 2.50
CA ALA A 109 15.18 9.57 1.51
C ALA A 109 13.86 8.95 1.95
N ILE A 110 13.36 9.34 3.10
CA ILE A 110 12.11 8.84 3.67
C ILE A 110 11.00 9.88 3.43
N SER A 111 9.82 9.44 3.07
CA SER A 111 8.66 10.30 2.94
C SER A 111 8.33 11.00 4.25
N ASN A 112 7.89 12.25 4.16
CA ASN A 112 7.37 12.98 5.30
C ASN A 112 5.90 12.67 5.62
N LYS A 113 5.28 11.72 4.92
CA LYS A 113 3.89 11.35 5.18
C LYS A 113 3.76 10.59 6.48
N ASP A 114 2.90 11.08 7.36
CA ASP A 114 2.48 10.33 8.54
C ASP A 114 1.35 9.37 8.15
N TYR A 115 1.75 8.17 7.73
CA TYR A 115 0.81 7.15 7.28
C TYR A 115 -0.13 6.69 8.39
N ALA A 116 0.37 6.59 9.62
CA ALA A 116 -0.40 6.16 10.78
C ALA A 116 -1.49 7.18 11.11
N LYS A 117 -1.13 8.46 11.16
CA LYS A 117 -2.09 9.54 11.44
C LYS A 117 -3.13 9.72 10.33
N ASN A 118 -2.73 9.52 9.08
CA ASN A 118 -3.68 9.49 7.96
C ASN A 118 -4.66 8.31 8.11
N PHE A 119 -4.19 7.15 8.53
CA PHE A 119 -5.07 6.00 8.78
C PHE A 119 -6.02 6.22 9.96
N GLU A 120 -5.54 6.81 11.07
CA GLU A 120 -6.40 7.22 12.19
C GLU A 120 -7.52 8.17 11.72
N THR A 121 -7.18 9.16 10.90
CA THR A 121 -8.14 10.11 10.32
C THR A 121 -9.15 9.38 9.44
N PHE A 122 -8.70 8.41 8.64
CA PHE A 122 -9.58 7.58 7.84
C PHE A 122 -10.56 6.79 8.71
N LEU A 123 -10.07 6.12 9.75
CA LEU A 123 -10.92 5.34 10.67
C LEU A 123 -11.91 6.23 11.42
N SER A 124 -11.49 7.44 11.82
CA SER A 124 -12.39 8.38 12.52
C SER A 124 -13.54 8.88 11.66
N ALA A 125 -13.43 8.79 10.34
CA ALA A 125 -14.49 9.13 9.40
C ALA A 125 -15.43 7.94 9.07
N CYS A 126 -15.08 6.73 9.50
CA CYS A 126 -15.92 5.55 9.36
C CYS A 126 -17.15 5.65 10.26
N GLN A 127 -18.32 5.25 9.75
CA GLN A 127 -19.50 5.09 10.59
C GLN A 127 -19.34 3.87 11.51
N PRO A 128 -20.01 3.82 12.66
CA PRO A 128 -20.06 2.62 13.48
C PRO A 128 -20.50 1.41 12.63
N ASP A 129 -19.82 0.30 12.81
CA ASP A 129 -20.06 -0.98 12.10
C ASP A 129 -19.93 -0.94 10.57
N GLN A 130 -19.47 0.17 9.99
CA GLN A 130 -19.24 0.26 8.56
C GLN A 130 -17.96 -0.50 8.20
N PRO A 131 -18.01 -1.45 7.26
CA PRO A 131 -16.82 -2.09 6.77
C PRO A 131 -15.96 -1.08 5.99
N PHE A 132 -14.66 -1.28 6.02
CA PHE A 132 -13.75 -0.39 5.31
C PHE A 132 -12.75 -1.13 4.43
N CYS A 133 -12.23 -0.41 3.44
CA CYS A 133 -11.10 -0.84 2.63
C CYS A 133 -10.12 0.33 2.47
N PHE A 134 -8.91 0.16 3.00
CA PHE A 134 -7.89 1.19 2.98
C PHE A 134 -6.67 0.74 2.17
N TRP A 135 -6.32 1.51 1.16
CA TRP A 135 -5.11 1.29 0.38
C TRP A 135 -3.91 1.97 1.05
N PHE A 136 -3.06 1.19 1.67
CA PHE A 136 -1.79 1.66 2.19
C PHE A 136 -0.72 1.53 1.11
N GLY A 137 -0.26 2.67 0.57
CA GLY A 137 0.80 2.72 -0.44
C GLY A 137 2.02 3.46 0.07
N ALA A 138 2.91 2.81 0.81
CA ALA A 138 4.16 3.44 1.23
C ALA A 138 4.95 3.94 0.01
N HIS A 139 5.61 5.08 0.15
CA HIS A 139 6.57 5.54 -0.86
C HIS A 139 7.86 4.74 -0.81
N GLU A 140 8.24 4.29 0.37
CA GLU A 140 9.41 3.46 0.60
C GLU A 140 9.22 2.07 -0.02
N PRO A 141 10.27 1.45 -0.52
CA PRO A 141 11.68 1.86 -0.53
C PRO A 141 12.09 2.75 -1.73
N HIS A 142 11.12 3.31 -2.46
CA HIS A 142 11.38 4.18 -3.62
C HIS A 142 12.02 5.50 -3.18
N ARG A 143 13.24 5.76 -3.61
CA ARG A 143 14.04 6.93 -3.22
C ARG A 143 15.00 7.34 -4.34
N ALA A 144 15.52 8.57 -4.26
CA ALA A 144 16.68 8.95 -5.02
C ALA A 144 17.90 8.10 -4.58
N PHE A 145 18.68 7.61 -5.54
CA PHE A 145 19.90 6.84 -5.26
C PHE A 145 21.08 7.81 -5.29
N GLU A 146 21.52 8.25 -4.12
CA GLU A 146 22.69 9.11 -3.98
C GLU A 146 23.85 8.33 -3.36
N PRO A 147 25.11 8.59 -3.77
CA PRO A 147 26.28 7.99 -3.13
C PRO A 147 26.29 8.26 -1.62
N GLY A 148 26.57 7.26 -0.81
CA GLY A 148 26.66 7.40 0.65
C GLY A 148 25.35 7.33 1.41
N MET A 149 24.18 7.17 0.78
CA MET A 149 22.92 6.89 1.45
C MET A 149 22.93 5.45 2.02
N ARG A 150 23.50 5.30 3.19
CA ARG A 150 23.37 4.06 3.97
C ARG A 150 22.09 4.12 4.79
N VAL A 151 21.43 2.98 4.92
CA VAL A 151 20.30 2.80 5.83
C VAL A 151 20.78 3.11 7.25
N LEU A 152 20.15 4.06 7.91
CA LEU A 152 20.45 4.38 9.29
C LEU A 152 20.15 3.18 10.18
N PRO A 153 21.06 2.77 11.09
CA PRO A 153 20.90 1.60 11.94
C PRO A 153 19.77 1.70 12.99
N SER A 154 19.04 2.80 13.06
CA SER A 154 18.16 3.14 14.19
C SER A 154 16.71 3.42 13.86
N LEU A 155 16.16 2.86 12.79
CA LEU A 155 14.69 2.80 12.65
C LEU A 155 14.13 1.79 13.67
N ARG A 156 14.08 2.20 14.92
CA ARG A 156 13.21 1.57 15.91
C ARG A 156 11.78 1.99 15.57
N PHE A 157 11.11 1.18 14.80
CA PHE A 157 9.66 1.27 14.69
C PHE A 157 9.06 0.99 16.07
N CYS A 158 8.17 1.90 16.47
CA CYS A 158 7.27 1.88 17.63
C CYS A 158 7.45 0.72 18.64
N PRO A 159 7.60 0.98 19.93
CA PRO A 159 7.67 -0.06 20.94
C PRO A 159 6.27 -0.65 21.18
N CYS A 160 5.84 -1.54 20.30
CA CYS A 160 4.79 -2.47 20.66
C CYS A 160 5.40 -3.52 21.56
N ASN A 161 4.99 -3.51 22.81
CA ASN A 161 5.25 -4.43 23.92
C ASN A 161 6.25 -5.58 23.71
N ARG A 162 7.23 -5.61 24.60
CA ARG A 162 8.33 -6.58 24.69
C ARG A 162 7.92 -7.98 25.18
N GLU A 163 6.69 -8.41 25.12
CA GLU A 163 6.29 -9.65 25.81
C GLU A 163 6.12 -10.89 24.92
N ASP A 164 6.25 -10.80 23.60
CA ASP A 164 6.02 -11.96 22.72
C ASP A 164 7.29 -12.47 22.00
N GLN A 165 8.43 -12.53 22.69
CA GLN A 165 9.61 -13.24 22.15
C GLN A 165 9.65 -14.69 22.61
N VAL A 166 8.73 -15.51 22.12
CA VAL A 166 8.92 -16.98 22.12
C VAL A 166 8.67 -17.50 20.70
N LEU A 167 9.74 -17.57 19.94
CA LEU A 167 9.73 -18.27 18.65
C LEU A 167 9.74 -19.78 18.91
N HIS A 168 8.60 -20.42 18.81
CA HIS A 168 8.55 -21.87 18.68
C HIS A 168 8.93 -22.27 17.24
N HIS A 169 10.14 -22.81 17.09
CA HIS A 169 10.53 -23.55 15.90
C HIS A 169 9.67 -24.82 15.80
N HIS A 170 8.78 -24.87 14.82
CA HIS A 170 8.24 -26.15 14.36
C HIS A 170 9.18 -26.76 13.34
N PRO A 171 9.62 -28.02 13.51
CA PRO A 171 10.38 -28.73 12.49
C PRO A 171 9.47 -29.05 11.28
N PRO A 172 10.05 -29.19 10.09
CA PRO A 172 9.27 -29.52 8.89
C PRO A 172 8.65 -30.90 9.03
N GLN A 173 7.34 -30.99 8.88
CA GLN A 173 6.66 -32.27 8.72
C GLN A 173 6.95 -32.80 7.31
N ARG A 174 7.35 -34.08 7.25
CA ARG A 174 7.68 -34.84 6.03
C ARG A 174 6.44 -35.10 5.16
#